data_1a6e41800afa04f9d3041755d86de3a2
#
_entry.id   1a6e41800afa04f9d3041755d86de3a2
#
_cell.length_a   1.000
_cell.length_b   1.000
_cell.length_c   1.000
_cell.angle_alpha   90.00
_cell.angle_beta   90.00
_cell.angle_gamma   90.00
#
_symmetry.space_group_name_H-M   'P 1'
#
loop_
_entity.id
_entity.type
_entity.pdbx_description
1 polymer ?
#
loop_
_entity_poly.entity_id
_entity_poly.type
_entity_poly.pdbx_seq_one_letter_code
_entity_poly.pdbx_strand_id
1 'polypeptide(L)'
;GEIEVTTRVGRFKQVEFDTHRVIGWGDVDLPAQRLMTVGYWFAIPEELAKKLERQGIIALPNDYGPNWQKQRKAARERDGYKCSVCGRPEPPEREHDVHHKKPFRTFGYRRGENEHYVQANVLENLMTVCPECHMRIETAQPVNGALSSLCYLLSNLAPLYVMCDPSDLAAIFEIESPHTRLPTITLYEMTPGGTGLCEELMLHHTALLRMAAQRLRECDCERGCPACAGPINETGFEEQTRDVKRDTLKLVEELLK
;
A
#
# COMPACT_ATOMS: atom_id res chain seq x y z
N GLY A 1 9.66 -19.26 -4.63
CA GLY A 1 9.98 -19.39 -6.07
C GLY A 1 10.89 -18.28 -6.56
N GLU A 2 11.37 -18.39 -7.80
CA GLU A 2 12.21 -17.34 -8.41
C GLU A 2 11.38 -16.09 -8.71
N ILE A 3 11.95 -14.92 -8.41
CA ILE A 3 11.34 -13.61 -8.66
C ILE A 3 12.37 -12.61 -9.19
N GLU A 4 11.89 -11.61 -9.93
CA GLU A 4 12.67 -10.41 -10.28
C GLU A 4 12.14 -9.22 -9.46
N VAL A 5 13.00 -8.65 -8.64
CA VAL A 5 12.70 -7.43 -7.89
C VAL A 5 13.31 -6.24 -8.63
N THR A 6 12.46 -5.31 -9.06
CA THR A 6 12.91 -4.08 -9.73
C THR A 6 12.74 -2.89 -8.78
N THR A 7 13.85 -2.26 -8.44
CA THR A 7 13.87 -1.05 -7.59
C THR A 7 14.23 0.16 -8.44
N ARG A 8 13.40 1.21 -8.37
CA ARG A 8 13.68 2.49 -9.01
C ARG A 8 13.50 3.63 -8.02
N VAL A 9 14.52 4.45 -7.88
CA VAL A 9 14.42 5.71 -7.13
C VAL A 9 14.04 6.81 -8.11
N GLY A 10 12.81 7.29 -8.04
CA GLY A 10 12.29 8.33 -8.91
C GLY A 10 12.23 9.71 -8.25
N ARG A 11 12.31 9.75 -6.90
CA ARG A 11 12.09 10.99 -6.16
C ARG A 11 12.69 10.92 -4.76
N PHE A 12 13.13 12.08 -4.23
CA PHE A 12 13.55 12.24 -2.85
C PHE A 12 12.80 13.39 -2.17
N LYS A 13 12.62 13.30 -0.87
CA LYS A 13 12.12 14.41 -0.04
C LYS A 13 13.29 15.14 0.60
N GLN A 14 13.24 16.47 0.59
CA GLN A 14 14.12 17.32 1.37
C GLN A 14 13.46 17.59 2.70
N VAL A 15 14.18 17.34 3.77
CA VAL A 15 13.70 17.58 5.14
C VAL A 15 14.62 18.57 5.85
N GLU A 16 14.05 19.40 6.69
CA GLU A 16 14.79 20.25 7.59
C GLU A 16 15.51 19.39 8.63
N PHE A 17 16.79 19.69 8.88
CA PHE A 17 17.65 18.81 9.69
C PHE A 17 17.14 18.65 11.13
N ASP A 18 16.72 19.74 11.77
CA ASP A 18 16.32 19.71 13.19
C ASP A 18 14.88 19.26 13.42
N THR A 19 13.97 19.64 12.54
CA THR A 19 12.53 19.40 12.71
C THR A 19 12.01 18.24 11.90
N HIS A 20 12.83 17.68 11.00
CA HIS A 20 12.43 16.68 10.00
C HIS A 20 11.23 17.07 9.11
N ARG A 21 10.84 18.36 9.15
CA ARG A 21 9.75 18.86 8.32
C ARG A 21 10.12 18.79 6.85
N VAL A 22 9.22 18.27 6.03
CA VAL A 22 9.41 18.24 4.57
C VAL A 22 9.36 19.67 4.02
N ILE A 23 10.46 20.12 3.42
CA ILE A 23 10.61 21.46 2.83
C ILE A 23 10.56 21.44 1.31
N GLY A 24 10.73 20.28 0.70
CA GLY A 24 10.68 20.13 -0.74
C GLY A 24 10.77 18.68 -1.22
N TRP A 25 10.63 18.53 -2.53
CA TRP A 25 10.79 17.26 -3.22
C TRP A 25 11.67 17.49 -4.45
N GLY A 26 12.49 16.53 -4.79
CA GLY A 26 13.29 16.52 -6.02
C GLY A 26 13.09 15.23 -6.77
N ASP A 27 13.09 15.32 -8.10
CA ASP A 27 13.06 14.16 -8.97
C ASP A 27 14.49 13.66 -9.20
N VAL A 28 14.62 12.33 -9.31
CA VAL A 28 15.89 11.66 -9.60
C VAL A 28 15.65 10.69 -10.73
N ASP A 29 16.47 10.76 -11.77
CA ASP A 29 16.48 9.80 -12.86
C ASP A 29 17.67 8.85 -12.70
N LEU A 30 17.48 7.83 -11.88
CA LEU A 30 18.44 6.74 -11.71
C LEU A 30 17.96 5.51 -12.47
N PRO A 31 18.89 4.72 -13.04
CA PRO A 31 18.55 3.46 -13.67
C PRO A 31 17.92 2.51 -12.66
N ALA A 32 16.93 1.75 -13.12
CA ALA A 32 16.33 0.71 -12.30
C ALA A 32 17.36 -0.37 -11.96
N GLN A 33 17.43 -0.74 -10.69
CA GLN A 33 18.20 -1.88 -10.23
C GLN A 33 17.32 -3.13 -10.28
N ARG A 34 17.85 -4.23 -10.78
CA ARG A 34 17.16 -5.51 -10.89
C ARG A 34 17.89 -6.56 -10.08
N LEU A 35 17.14 -7.30 -9.29
CA LEU A 35 17.63 -8.41 -8.48
C LEU A 35 16.83 -9.66 -8.86
N MET A 36 17.51 -10.65 -9.46
CA MET A 36 16.96 -11.99 -9.65
C MET A 36 17.27 -12.79 -8.39
N THR A 37 16.22 -13.22 -7.69
CA THR A 37 16.37 -13.88 -6.39
C THR A 37 15.23 -14.86 -6.12
N VAL A 38 15.18 -15.41 -4.92
CA VAL A 38 14.12 -16.27 -4.43
C VAL A 38 13.21 -15.51 -3.48
N GLY A 39 11.91 -15.67 -3.69
CA GLY A 39 10.89 -15.09 -2.82
C GLY A 39 9.90 -16.14 -2.32
N TYR A 40 9.35 -15.86 -1.16
CA TYR A 40 8.22 -16.54 -0.58
C TYR A 40 7.07 -15.53 -0.45
N TRP A 41 5.90 -15.84 -0.98
CA TRP A 41 4.75 -14.94 -0.92
C TRP A 41 3.48 -15.68 -0.52
N PHE A 42 2.56 -14.93 0.05
CA PHE A 42 1.21 -15.39 0.30
C PHE A 42 0.21 -14.29 -0.05
N ALA A 43 -0.88 -14.70 -0.68
CA ALA A 43 -1.97 -13.82 -1.06
C ALA A 43 -3.11 -13.93 -0.04
N ILE A 44 -3.82 -12.83 0.19
CA ILE A 44 -5.06 -12.83 0.96
C ILE A 44 -6.18 -13.29 0.03
N PRO A 45 -6.86 -14.40 0.31
CA PRO A 45 -7.94 -14.89 -0.54
C PRO A 45 -9.02 -13.83 -0.75
N GLU A 46 -9.62 -13.81 -1.94
CA GLU A 46 -10.57 -12.77 -2.37
C GLU A 46 -11.72 -12.55 -1.36
N GLU A 47 -12.31 -13.64 -0.87
CA GLU A 47 -13.42 -13.56 0.09
C GLU A 47 -12.97 -12.98 1.43
N LEU A 48 -11.77 -13.32 1.87
CA LEU A 48 -11.17 -12.74 3.06
C LEU A 48 -10.84 -11.26 2.85
N ALA A 49 -10.27 -10.91 1.70
CA ALA A 49 -9.95 -9.53 1.34
C ALA A 49 -11.21 -8.65 1.35
N LYS A 50 -12.31 -9.11 0.73
CA LYS A 50 -13.61 -8.44 0.76
C LYS A 50 -14.18 -8.30 2.19
N LYS A 51 -14.02 -9.34 3.02
CA LYS A 51 -14.43 -9.29 4.42
C LYS A 51 -13.66 -8.23 5.21
N LEU A 52 -12.34 -8.21 5.06
CA LEU A 52 -11.46 -7.24 5.72
C LEU A 52 -11.69 -5.81 5.23
N GLU A 53 -12.01 -5.63 3.95
CA GLU A 53 -12.40 -4.33 3.39
C GLU A 53 -13.71 -3.83 4.00
N ARG A 54 -14.73 -4.67 4.11
CA ARG A 54 -16.01 -4.32 4.78
C ARG A 54 -15.81 -3.91 6.24
N GLN A 55 -14.81 -4.48 6.90
CA GLN A 55 -14.43 -4.13 8.27
C GLN A 55 -13.52 -2.88 8.34
N GLY A 56 -13.11 -2.34 7.19
CA GLY A 56 -12.21 -1.20 7.11
C GLY A 56 -10.76 -1.51 7.49
N ILE A 57 -10.37 -2.77 7.55
CA ILE A 57 -9.01 -3.21 7.95
C ILE A 57 -8.01 -3.03 6.80
N ILE A 58 -8.42 -3.39 5.59
CA ILE A 58 -7.67 -3.14 4.36
C ILE A 58 -8.50 -2.32 3.39
N ALA A 59 -7.84 -1.75 2.39
CA ALA A 59 -8.51 -1.06 1.31
C ALA A 59 -8.09 -1.66 -0.01
N LEU A 60 -9.06 -2.25 -0.72
CA LEU A 60 -8.84 -2.78 -2.05
C LEU A 60 -8.85 -1.65 -3.10
N PRO A 61 -8.27 -1.87 -4.29
CA PRO A 61 -8.40 -0.94 -5.39
C PRO A 61 -9.88 -0.67 -5.69
N ASN A 62 -10.21 0.59 -5.94
CA ASN A 62 -11.60 0.93 -6.26
C ASN A 62 -11.98 0.38 -7.63
N ASP A 63 -13.06 -0.39 -7.68
CA ASP A 63 -13.78 -0.61 -8.92
C ASP A 63 -14.68 0.62 -9.15
N TYR A 64 -14.24 1.52 -10.01
CA TYR A 64 -14.94 2.76 -10.30
C TYR A 64 -16.16 2.59 -11.21
N GLY A 65 -16.55 1.35 -11.56
CA GLY A 65 -17.69 1.05 -12.38
C GLY A 65 -17.47 1.26 -13.89
N PRO A 66 -18.42 0.81 -14.72
CA PRO A 66 -18.27 0.73 -16.17
C PRO A 66 -18.14 2.09 -16.88
N ASN A 67 -18.65 3.18 -16.29
CA ASN A 67 -18.57 4.51 -16.89
C ASN A 67 -17.27 5.26 -16.57
N TRP A 68 -16.38 4.71 -15.73
CA TRP A 68 -15.21 5.41 -15.22
C TRP A 68 -14.32 5.99 -16.31
N GLN A 69 -13.94 5.20 -17.29
CA GLN A 69 -13.05 5.69 -18.36
C GLN A 69 -13.62 6.87 -19.14
N LYS A 70 -14.93 6.84 -19.40
CA LYS A 70 -15.64 7.95 -20.05
C LYS A 70 -15.64 9.20 -19.17
N GLN A 71 -15.95 9.06 -17.88
CA GLN A 71 -16.02 10.19 -16.96
C GLN A 71 -14.62 10.76 -16.64
N ARG A 72 -13.61 9.89 -16.51
CA ARG A 72 -12.21 10.28 -16.36
C ARG A 72 -11.73 11.15 -17.53
N LYS A 73 -12.02 10.72 -18.76
CA LYS A 73 -11.69 11.49 -19.97
C LYS A 73 -12.41 12.83 -19.97
N ALA A 74 -13.72 12.84 -19.73
CA ALA A 74 -14.52 14.04 -19.71
C ALA A 74 -14.10 15.06 -18.63
N ALA A 75 -13.67 14.58 -17.45
CA ALA A 75 -13.13 15.45 -16.40
C ALA A 75 -11.84 16.14 -16.86
N ARG A 76 -10.92 15.40 -17.49
CA ARG A 76 -9.65 15.95 -18.02
C ARG A 76 -9.90 16.96 -19.15
N GLU A 77 -10.83 16.67 -20.05
CA GLU A 77 -11.25 17.58 -21.13
C GLU A 77 -11.86 18.90 -20.55
N ARG A 78 -12.77 18.79 -19.58
CA ARG A 78 -13.36 19.93 -18.88
C ARG A 78 -12.29 20.83 -18.23
N ASP A 79 -11.28 20.21 -17.60
CA ASP A 79 -10.21 20.91 -16.88
C ASP A 79 -9.07 21.36 -17.83
N GLY A 80 -9.25 21.21 -19.15
CA GLY A 80 -8.29 21.62 -20.18
C GLY A 80 -6.93 20.91 -20.07
N TYR A 81 -6.95 19.65 -19.62
CA TYR A 81 -5.74 18.84 -19.41
C TYR A 81 -4.73 19.52 -18.46
N LYS A 82 -5.23 20.21 -17.44
CA LYS A 82 -4.42 20.89 -16.43
C LYS A 82 -4.81 20.43 -15.04
N CYS A 83 -3.82 20.43 -14.15
CA CYS A 83 -4.07 20.17 -12.73
C CYS A 83 -4.93 21.28 -12.12
N SER A 84 -6.08 20.93 -11.56
CA SER A 84 -7.01 21.87 -10.93
C SER A 84 -6.44 22.52 -9.66
N VAL A 85 -5.35 21.98 -9.10
CA VAL A 85 -4.71 22.49 -7.88
C VAL A 85 -3.56 23.45 -8.19
N CYS A 86 -2.61 23.05 -9.05
CA CYS A 86 -1.40 23.83 -9.31
C CYS A 86 -1.34 24.41 -10.74
N GLY A 87 -2.31 24.12 -11.60
CA GLY A 87 -2.35 24.62 -12.97
C GLY A 87 -1.37 23.96 -13.96
N ARG A 88 -0.55 22.99 -13.50
CA ARG A 88 0.43 22.32 -14.36
C ARG A 88 -0.28 21.62 -15.52
N PRO A 89 0.16 21.80 -16.79
CA PRO A 89 -0.37 21.07 -17.92
C PRO A 89 -0.01 19.60 -17.85
N GLU A 90 -0.84 18.76 -18.43
CA GLU A 90 -0.59 17.33 -18.57
C GLU A 90 0.58 17.09 -19.52
N PRO A 91 1.61 16.34 -19.11
CA PRO A 91 2.74 16.04 -19.98
C PRO A 91 2.35 14.95 -21.01
N PRO A 92 2.96 14.94 -22.21
CA PRO A 92 2.63 14.00 -23.27
C PRO A 92 2.81 12.52 -22.91
N GLU A 93 3.77 12.23 -22.05
CA GLU A 93 4.15 10.88 -21.65
C GLU A 93 3.29 10.30 -20.53
N ARG A 94 2.48 11.11 -19.84
CA ARG A 94 1.65 10.66 -18.71
C ARG A 94 0.39 11.49 -18.55
N GLU A 95 -0.75 10.85 -18.57
CA GLU A 95 -2.03 11.45 -18.23
C GLU A 95 -2.10 11.89 -16.77
N HIS A 96 -2.75 13.02 -16.50
CA HIS A 96 -3.10 13.41 -15.15
C HIS A 96 -4.10 12.44 -14.51
N ASP A 97 -4.02 12.33 -13.19
CA ASP A 97 -4.97 11.54 -12.42
C ASP A 97 -6.31 12.29 -12.31
N VAL A 98 -7.39 11.56 -12.05
CA VAL A 98 -8.70 12.16 -11.75
C VAL A 98 -9.10 11.71 -10.36
N HIS A 99 -9.26 12.69 -9.48
CA HIS A 99 -9.58 12.51 -8.07
C HIS A 99 -11.06 12.75 -7.80
N HIS A 100 -11.66 11.94 -6.91
CA HIS A 100 -13.01 12.13 -6.42
C HIS A 100 -13.00 13.08 -5.21
N LYS A 101 -13.61 14.27 -5.34
CA LYS A 101 -13.72 15.25 -4.24
C LYS A 101 -14.40 14.66 -3.00
N LYS A 102 -15.53 13.97 -3.20
CA LYS A 102 -16.12 13.09 -2.21
C LYS A 102 -15.63 11.68 -2.52
N PRO A 103 -14.95 11.00 -1.58
CA PRO A 103 -14.31 9.71 -1.84
C PRO A 103 -15.28 8.68 -2.43
N PHE A 104 -14.87 7.98 -3.48
CA PHE A 104 -15.71 7.00 -4.20
C PHE A 104 -16.34 5.96 -3.27
N ARG A 105 -15.59 5.48 -2.27
CA ARG A 105 -16.05 4.48 -1.30
C ARG A 105 -17.28 4.91 -0.50
N THR A 106 -17.45 6.21 -0.28
CA THR A 106 -18.60 6.73 0.49
C THR A 106 -19.95 6.54 -0.21
N PHE A 107 -19.93 6.24 -1.52
CA PHE A 107 -21.14 5.94 -2.29
C PHE A 107 -21.57 4.47 -2.18
N GLY A 108 -20.72 3.59 -1.63
CA GLY A 108 -21.06 2.18 -1.41
C GLY A 108 -21.37 1.41 -2.68
N TYR A 109 -20.67 1.71 -3.78
CA TYR A 109 -20.83 0.97 -5.03
C TYR A 109 -20.37 -0.47 -4.87
N ARG A 110 -21.15 -1.39 -5.43
CA ARG A 110 -20.81 -2.81 -5.56
C ARG A 110 -21.22 -3.31 -6.93
N ARG A 111 -20.25 -3.87 -7.66
CA ARG A 111 -20.50 -4.40 -9.01
C ARG A 111 -21.53 -5.52 -8.97
N GLY A 112 -22.58 -5.39 -9.81
CA GLY A 112 -23.69 -6.34 -9.89
C GLY A 112 -24.77 -6.20 -8.82
N GLU A 113 -24.58 -5.35 -7.80
CA GLU A 113 -25.57 -5.11 -6.75
C GLU A 113 -26.30 -3.77 -6.90
N ASN A 114 -25.58 -2.71 -7.32
CA ASN A 114 -26.15 -1.37 -7.46
C ASN A 114 -25.42 -0.54 -8.52
N GLU A 115 -25.96 0.64 -8.82
CA GLU A 115 -25.41 1.59 -9.81
C GLU A 115 -24.89 2.89 -9.16
N HIS A 116 -24.50 2.85 -7.91
CA HIS A 116 -24.02 4.03 -7.16
C HIS A 116 -22.77 4.69 -7.78
N TYR A 117 -22.03 3.97 -8.65
CA TYR A 117 -20.95 4.54 -9.46
C TYR A 117 -21.39 5.71 -10.33
N VAL A 118 -22.67 5.74 -10.76
CA VAL A 118 -23.19 6.84 -11.58
C VAL A 118 -23.16 8.14 -10.80
N GLN A 119 -23.58 8.12 -9.54
CA GLN A 119 -23.54 9.28 -8.64
C GLN A 119 -22.14 9.65 -8.21
N ALA A 120 -21.28 8.63 -7.99
CA ALA A 120 -19.90 8.86 -7.59
C ALA A 120 -19.09 9.54 -8.69
N ASN A 121 -19.30 9.12 -9.94
CA ASN A 121 -18.53 9.55 -11.12
C ASN A 121 -19.12 10.77 -11.85
N VAL A 122 -20.05 11.52 -11.24
CA VAL A 122 -20.50 12.77 -11.84
C VAL A 122 -19.35 13.76 -11.96
N LEU A 123 -19.31 14.54 -13.04
CA LEU A 123 -18.20 15.46 -13.30
C LEU A 123 -17.97 16.46 -12.17
N GLU A 124 -19.01 16.90 -11.50
CA GLU A 124 -18.95 17.82 -10.35
C GLU A 124 -18.15 17.24 -9.18
N ASN A 125 -18.16 15.92 -9.03
CA ASN A 125 -17.40 15.20 -8.00
C ASN A 125 -15.96 14.88 -8.42
N LEU A 126 -15.61 15.10 -9.69
CA LEU A 126 -14.30 14.80 -10.24
C LEU A 126 -13.44 16.05 -10.38
N MET A 127 -12.13 15.90 -10.22
CA MET A 127 -11.15 16.94 -10.50
C MET A 127 -9.86 16.33 -11.06
N THR A 128 -9.32 16.98 -12.08
CA THR A 128 -8.03 16.57 -12.66
C THR A 128 -6.88 17.06 -11.81
N VAL A 129 -5.96 16.19 -11.45
CA VAL A 129 -4.81 16.52 -10.60
C VAL A 129 -3.54 15.90 -11.13
N CYS A 130 -2.42 16.63 -11.08
CA CYS A 130 -1.13 16.02 -11.35
C CYS A 130 -0.76 15.04 -10.23
N PRO A 131 0.13 14.07 -10.51
CA PRO A 131 0.51 13.04 -9.52
C PRO A 131 0.98 13.61 -8.18
N GLU A 132 1.68 14.74 -8.18
CA GLU A 132 2.15 15.38 -6.97
C GLU A 132 1.01 15.98 -6.13
N CYS A 133 0.07 16.66 -6.77
CA CYS A 133 -1.09 17.20 -6.08
C CYS A 133 -2.03 16.09 -5.63
N HIS A 134 -2.17 15.02 -6.44
CA HIS A 134 -2.96 13.84 -6.08
C HIS A 134 -2.40 13.17 -4.81
N MET A 135 -1.09 12.96 -4.77
CA MET A 135 -0.43 12.41 -3.59
C MET A 135 -0.67 13.28 -2.34
N ARG A 136 -0.61 14.61 -2.45
CA ARG A 136 -0.88 15.52 -1.32
C ARG A 136 -2.32 15.44 -0.82
N ILE A 137 -3.27 15.20 -1.72
CA ILE A 137 -4.68 15.05 -1.37
C ILE A 137 -4.93 13.68 -0.73
N GLU A 138 -4.27 12.63 -1.25
CA GLU A 138 -4.44 11.25 -0.78
C GLU A 138 -3.63 10.91 0.48
N THR A 139 -2.57 11.66 0.81
CA THR A 139 -1.80 11.43 2.05
C THR A 139 -2.64 11.57 3.33
N ALA A 140 -3.85 12.11 3.22
CA ALA A 140 -4.83 12.11 4.31
C ALA A 140 -5.62 10.79 4.44
N GLN A 141 -5.33 9.75 3.65
CA GLN A 141 -6.02 8.46 3.75
C GLN A 141 -5.06 7.33 4.12
N PRO A 142 -5.12 6.81 5.36
CA PRO A 142 -4.38 5.63 5.77
C PRO A 142 -5.03 4.39 5.13
N VAL A 143 -4.56 4.01 3.94
CA VAL A 143 -5.30 3.05 3.12
C VAL A 143 -4.92 1.60 3.36
N ASN A 144 -3.73 1.32 3.93
CA ASN A 144 -3.25 -0.07 4.12
C ASN A 144 -2.40 -0.26 5.37
N GLY A 145 -2.76 0.42 6.45
CA GLY A 145 -2.01 0.34 7.71
C GLY A 145 -1.80 -1.10 8.19
N ALA A 146 -2.81 -1.94 8.13
CA ALA A 146 -2.71 -3.34 8.59
C ALA A 146 -1.79 -4.18 7.69
N LEU A 147 -1.88 -4.04 6.35
CA LEU A 147 -1.02 -4.78 5.41
C LEU A 147 0.44 -4.32 5.50
N SER A 148 0.65 -3.00 5.51
CA SER A 148 1.96 -2.39 5.68
C SER A 148 2.59 -2.80 7.01
N SER A 149 1.81 -2.75 8.09
CA SER A 149 2.25 -3.14 9.43
C SER A 149 2.61 -4.63 9.50
N LEU A 150 1.79 -5.51 8.92
CA LEU A 150 2.12 -6.93 8.87
C LEU A 150 3.39 -7.18 8.04
N CYS A 151 3.53 -6.55 6.88
CA CYS A 151 4.73 -6.64 6.06
C CYS A 151 5.98 -6.20 6.84
N TYR A 152 5.91 -5.05 7.52
CA TYR A 152 6.98 -4.57 8.39
C TYR A 152 7.29 -5.55 9.52
N LEU A 153 6.27 -6.06 10.20
CA LEU A 153 6.46 -6.99 11.31
C LEU A 153 7.11 -8.30 10.84
N LEU A 154 6.67 -8.83 9.71
CA LEU A 154 7.28 -10.03 9.13
C LEU A 154 8.72 -9.81 8.69
N SER A 155 9.06 -8.65 8.12
CA SER A 155 10.44 -8.32 7.75
C SER A 155 11.40 -8.29 8.94
N ASN A 156 10.90 -8.00 10.14
CA ASN A 156 11.70 -8.01 11.38
C ASN A 156 11.70 -9.38 12.09
N LEU A 157 10.63 -10.15 11.96
CA LEU A 157 10.53 -11.46 12.62
C LEU A 157 11.16 -12.59 11.81
N ALA A 158 11.09 -12.51 10.48
CA ALA A 158 11.63 -13.56 9.61
C ALA A 158 13.12 -13.78 9.82
N PRO A 159 14.02 -12.76 9.89
CA PRO A 159 15.42 -12.96 10.17
C PRO A 159 15.69 -13.64 11.53
N LEU A 160 14.89 -13.30 12.55
CA LEU A 160 15.01 -13.95 13.87
C LEU A 160 14.62 -15.42 13.82
N TYR A 161 13.64 -15.76 12.96
CA TYR A 161 13.13 -17.11 12.82
C TYR A 161 14.13 -18.04 12.10
N VAL A 162 14.68 -17.59 10.98
CA VAL A 162 15.65 -18.35 10.19
C VAL A 162 17.12 -18.09 10.58
N MET A 163 17.35 -17.27 11.62
CA MET A 163 18.67 -16.92 12.16
C MET A 163 19.65 -16.38 11.11
N CYS A 164 19.23 -15.38 10.35
CA CYS A 164 20.06 -14.67 9.37
C CYS A 164 20.21 -13.18 9.74
N ASP A 165 21.06 -12.48 9.01
CA ASP A 165 21.17 -11.03 9.16
C ASP A 165 19.88 -10.36 8.65
N PRO A 166 19.36 -9.31 9.33
CA PRO A 166 18.19 -8.56 8.84
C PRO A 166 18.37 -7.98 7.44
N SER A 167 19.59 -7.76 6.97
CA SER A 167 19.89 -7.30 5.63
C SER A 167 19.80 -8.38 4.55
N ASP A 168 19.72 -9.66 4.93
CA ASP A 168 19.62 -10.78 3.99
C ASP A 168 18.19 -10.97 3.44
N LEU A 169 17.19 -10.41 4.14
CA LEU A 169 15.79 -10.50 3.78
C LEU A 169 15.15 -9.12 3.63
N ALA A 170 14.22 -9.02 2.69
CA ALA A 170 13.36 -7.85 2.57
C ALA A 170 11.91 -8.29 2.37
N ALA A 171 10.97 -7.38 2.59
CA ALA A 171 9.55 -7.64 2.40
C ALA A 171 8.88 -6.47 1.68
N ILE A 172 7.93 -6.81 0.83
CA ILE A 172 7.04 -5.85 0.17
C ILE A 172 5.60 -6.31 0.29
N PHE A 173 4.67 -5.40 0.20
CA PHE A 173 3.26 -5.72 0.04
C PHE A 173 2.70 -5.02 -1.19
N GLU A 174 1.76 -5.67 -1.84
CA GLU A 174 1.03 -5.15 -2.99
C GLU A 174 -0.46 -5.35 -2.72
N ILE A 175 -1.27 -4.32 -2.95
CA ILE A 175 -2.73 -4.40 -2.76
C ILE A 175 -3.38 -5.21 -3.87
N GLU A 176 -2.78 -5.14 -5.05
CA GLU A 176 -3.12 -5.95 -6.22
C GLU A 176 -1.81 -6.39 -6.87
N SER A 177 -1.34 -7.56 -6.48
CA SER A 177 -0.12 -8.10 -7.07
C SER A 177 -0.33 -8.42 -8.54
N PRO A 178 0.61 -8.08 -9.43
CA PRO A 178 0.52 -8.42 -10.86
C PRO A 178 0.34 -9.91 -11.13
N HIS A 179 0.84 -10.75 -10.21
CA HIS A 179 0.83 -12.21 -10.36
C HIS A 179 -0.42 -12.86 -9.80
N THR A 180 -0.83 -12.48 -8.60
CA THR A 180 -1.97 -13.10 -7.89
C THR A 180 -3.28 -12.36 -8.10
N ARG A 181 -3.24 -11.10 -8.52
CA ARG A 181 -4.38 -10.16 -8.58
C ARG A 181 -5.07 -9.95 -7.23
N LEU A 182 -4.39 -10.29 -6.15
CA LEU A 182 -4.88 -10.22 -4.78
C LEU A 182 -3.90 -9.42 -3.92
N PRO A 183 -4.34 -8.93 -2.75
CA PRO A 183 -3.41 -8.37 -1.77
C PRO A 183 -2.40 -9.43 -1.37
N THR A 184 -1.12 -9.13 -1.55
CA THR A 184 -0.03 -10.08 -1.40
C THR A 184 1.09 -9.48 -0.57
N ILE A 185 1.67 -10.27 0.31
CA ILE A 185 2.94 -9.96 0.99
C ILE A 185 3.99 -10.93 0.46
N THR A 186 5.13 -10.38 0.04
CA THR A 186 6.28 -11.13 -0.47
C THR A 186 7.49 -10.83 0.41
N LEU A 187 8.10 -11.88 0.96
CA LEU A 187 9.45 -11.82 1.55
C LEU A 187 10.42 -12.35 0.51
N TYR A 188 11.58 -11.74 0.38
CA TYR A 188 12.56 -12.14 -0.61
C TYR A 188 13.98 -11.96 -0.10
N GLU A 189 14.89 -12.75 -0.66
CA GLU A 189 16.30 -12.73 -0.30
C GLU A 189 17.02 -11.60 -1.03
N MET A 190 17.92 -10.93 -0.35
CA MET A 190 18.72 -9.84 -0.93
C MET A 190 19.95 -10.37 -1.70
N THR A 191 20.20 -11.66 -1.63
CA THR A 191 21.28 -12.33 -2.35
C THR A 191 20.79 -12.79 -3.73
N PRO A 192 21.50 -12.46 -4.83
CA PRO A 192 21.16 -12.98 -6.16
C PRO A 192 21.14 -14.52 -6.17
N GLY A 193 20.06 -15.08 -6.74
CA GLY A 193 19.84 -16.52 -6.81
C GLY A 193 19.32 -17.18 -5.53
N GLY A 194 19.25 -16.43 -4.43
CA GLY A 194 18.79 -16.91 -3.13
C GLY A 194 19.79 -17.81 -2.41
N THR A 195 19.50 -18.12 -1.15
CA THR A 195 20.34 -18.97 -0.25
C THR A 195 19.50 -20.04 0.49
N GLY A 196 18.18 -20.11 0.22
CA GLY A 196 17.27 -21.09 0.83
C GLY A 196 16.49 -20.56 2.03
N LEU A 197 16.64 -19.28 2.39
CA LEU A 197 15.92 -18.68 3.53
C LEU A 197 14.41 -18.57 3.26
N CYS A 198 14.03 -18.24 2.03
CA CYS A 198 12.63 -18.12 1.65
C CYS A 198 11.91 -19.46 1.59
N GLU A 199 12.59 -20.54 1.21
CA GLU A 199 12.06 -21.91 1.26
C GLU A 199 11.80 -22.32 2.71
N GLU A 200 12.71 -22.03 3.63
CA GLU A 200 12.56 -22.32 5.06
C GLU A 200 11.37 -21.52 5.64
N LEU A 201 11.25 -20.23 5.32
CA LEU A 201 10.11 -19.41 5.73
C LEU A 201 8.78 -19.95 5.22
N MET A 202 8.73 -20.47 4.00
CA MET A 202 7.53 -21.07 3.42
C MET A 202 7.08 -22.30 4.22
N LEU A 203 8.00 -23.15 4.62
CA LEU A 203 7.70 -24.34 5.43
C LEU A 203 7.15 -23.96 6.81
N HIS A 204 7.52 -22.79 7.31
CA HIS A 204 7.16 -22.31 8.63
C HIS A 204 6.17 -21.14 8.65
N HIS A 205 5.43 -20.94 7.54
CA HIS A 205 4.46 -19.85 7.36
C HIS A 205 3.55 -19.61 8.57
N THR A 206 2.88 -20.67 9.04
CA THR A 206 1.94 -20.54 10.16
C THR A 206 2.63 -20.18 11.47
N ALA A 207 3.85 -20.67 11.70
CA ALA A 207 4.62 -20.32 12.89
C ALA A 207 5.02 -18.85 12.87
N LEU A 208 5.44 -18.34 11.72
CA LEU A 208 5.80 -16.92 11.54
C LEU A 208 4.58 -15.99 11.78
N LEU A 209 3.41 -16.35 11.27
CA LEU A 209 2.17 -15.60 11.54
C LEU A 209 1.76 -15.66 13.03
N ARG A 210 1.96 -16.79 13.70
CA ARG A 210 1.72 -16.89 15.15
C ARG A 210 2.65 -16.00 15.96
N MET A 211 3.94 -15.94 15.59
CA MET A 211 4.89 -15.01 16.21
C MET A 211 4.46 -13.55 16.01
N ALA A 212 3.99 -13.20 14.81
CA ALA A 212 3.45 -11.86 14.53
C ALA A 212 2.24 -11.54 15.42
N ALA A 213 1.27 -12.46 15.54
CA ALA A 213 0.12 -12.30 16.42
C ALA A 213 0.53 -12.15 17.89
N GLN A 214 1.48 -12.97 18.34
CA GLN A 214 2.00 -12.92 19.71
C GLN A 214 2.67 -11.56 19.98
N ARG A 215 3.55 -11.11 19.08
CA ARG A 215 4.22 -9.80 19.20
C ARG A 215 3.25 -8.64 19.31
N LEU A 216 2.17 -8.66 18.49
CA LEU A 216 1.11 -7.65 18.54
C LEU A 216 0.34 -7.68 19.87
N ARG A 217 0.05 -8.86 20.43
CA ARG A 217 -0.67 -9.00 21.70
C ARG A 217 0.16 -8.57 22.91
N GLU A 218 1.44 -8.96 22.93
CA GLU A 218 2.34 -8.74 24.07
C GLU A 218 2.92 -7.32 24.13
N CYS A 219 2.77 -6.52 23.08
CA CYS A 219 3.24 -5.14 23.09
C CYS A 219 2.32 -4.24 23.91
N ASP A 220 2.84 -3.51 24.90
CA ASP A 220 2.08 -2.65 25.81
C ASP A 220 1.55 -1.36 25.15
N CYS A 221 1.91 -1.07 23.91
CA CYS A 221 1.43 0.11 23.21
C CYS A 221 -0.07 0.01 22.89
N GLU A 222 -0.77 1.14 22.87
CA GLU A 222 -2.21 1.18 22.62
C GLU A 222 -2.59 0.95 21.15
N ARG A 223 -1.96 1.65 20.22
CA ARG A 223 -2.39 1.73 18.81
C ARG A 223 -1.38 1.21 17.79
N GLY A 224 -0.21 0.83 18.25
CA GLY A 224 0.93 0.42 17.45
C GLY A 224 2.17 1.29 17.72
N CYS A 225 3.33 0.69 17.59
CA CYS A 225 4.62 1.36 17.78
C CYS A 225 5.67 0.72 16.86
N PRO A 226 6.85 1.34 16.70
CA PRO A 226 7.91 0.77 15.86
C PRO A 226 8.31 -0.67 16.21
N ALA A 227 8.08 -1.09 17.45
CA ALA A 227 8.41 -2.45 17.90
C ALA A 227 7.38 -3.52 17.49
N CYS A 228 6.16 -3.14 17.08
CA CYS A 228 5.09 -4.12 16.77
C CYS A 228 4.31 -3.83 15.48
N ALA A 229 4.20 -2.58 15.06
CA ALA A 229 3.35 -2.20 13.93
C ALA A 229 4.06 -1.33 12.87
N GLY A 230 5.33 -1.02 13.11
CA GLY A 230 6.12 -0.17 12.22
C GLY A 230 6.17 1.29 12.64
N PRO A 231 7.03 2.07 11.96
CA PRO A 231 7.15 3.48 12.24
C PRO A 231 5.81 4.18 11.93
N ILE A 232 5.43 5.08 12.82
CA ILE A 232 4.30 6.00 12.58
C ILE A 232 4.77 6.92 11.45
N ASN A 233 4.11 6.87 10.31
CA ASN A 233 4.42 7.81 9.24
C ASN A 233 4.15 9.24 9.72
N GLU A 234 5.17 10.10 9.64
CA GLU A 234 5.12 11.50 10.09
C GLU A 234 4.21 12.39 9.22
N THR A 235 3.42 11.81 8.33
CA THR A 235 2.54 12.51 7.40
C THR A 235 1.18 12.84 8.01
N GLY A 236 1.16 13.68 9.04
CA GLY A 236 -0.04 14.41 9.45
C GLY A 236 -0.79 13.86 10.67
N PHE A 237 -1.31 14.82 11.45
CA PHE A 237 -2.03 14.63 12.71
C PHE A 237 -3.32 13.80 12.64
N GLU A 238 -3.85 13.51 11.44
CA GLU A 238 -5.10 12.76 11.28
C GLU A 238 -4.91 11.24 11.23
N GLU A 239 -3.71 10.74 10.94
CA GLU A 239 -3.39 9.30 10.96
C GLU A 239 -3.34 8.70 12.37
N GLN A 240 -3.23 9.51 13.41
CA GLN A 240 -3.13 9.05 14.80
C GLN A 240 -4.44 8.48 15.37
N THR A 241 -5.55 8.54 14.63
CA THR A 241 -6.85 8.05 15.11
C THR A 241 -7.08 6.56 14.88
N ARG A 242 -6.28 5.91 14.01
CA ARG A 242 -6.48 4.51 13.65
C ARG A 242 -5.67 3.58 14.54
N ASP A 243 -6.30 2.52 15.01
CA ASP A 243 -5.64 1.46 15.79
C ASP A 243 -5.04 0.41 14.86
N VAL A 244 -3.85 0.75 14.32
CA VAL A 244 -3.11 -0.11 13.37
C VAL A 244 -2.76 -1.46 14.00
N LYS A 245 -2.42 -1.48 15.28
CA LYS A 245 -2.11 -2.71 16.03
C LYS A 245 -3.30 -3.66 16.04
N ARG A 246 -4.48 -3.16 16.41
CA ARG A 246 -5.72 -3.95 16.41
C ARG A 246 -6.07 -4.47 15.03
N ASP A 247 -5.98 -3.61 14.02
CA ASP A 247 -6.35 -3.96 12.65
C ASP A 247 -5.37 -4.99 12.07
N THR A 248 -4.07 -4.87 12.37
CA THR A 248 -3.05 -5.87 12.00
C THR A 248 -3.27 -7.18 12.72
N LEU A 249 -3.57 -7.16 14.01
CA LEU A 249 -3.86 -8.39 14.76
C LEU A 249 -5.08 -9.13 14.19
N LYS A 250 -6.14 -8.42 13.85
CA LYS A 250 -7.33 -9.01 13.20
C LYS A 250 -6.97 -9.63 11.85
N LEU A 251 -6.16 -8.94 11.03
CA LEU A 251 -5.68 -9.48 9.77
C LEU A 251 -4.94 -10.81 9.98
N VAL A 252 -3.99 -10.85 10.91
CA VAL A 252 -3.21 -12.06 11.20
C VAL A 252 -4.10 -13.19 11.73
N GLU A 253 -5.05 -12.89 12.62
CA GLU A 253 -5.98 -13.89 13.18
C GLU A 253 -6.89 -14.49 12.10
N GLU A 254 -7.30 -13.71 11.11
CA GLU A 254 -8.07 -14.25 9.97
C GLU A 254 -7.21 -15.11 9.04
N LEU A 255 -5.93 -14.77 8.86
CA LEU A 255 -4.98 -15.56 8.07
C LEU A 255 -4.60 -16.90 8.75
N LEU A 256 -4.79 -17.00 10.07
CA LEU A 256 -4.51 -18.22 10.84
C LEU A 256 -5.69 -19.21 10.94
N LYS A 257 -6.87 -18.84 10.40
CA LYS A 257 -8.07 -19.71 10.37
C LYS A 257 -8.04 -20.69 9.23
#